data_58328fced4ced0c8f1dc94b308c878a5
#
_entry.id   58328fced4ced0c8f1dc94b308c878a5
#
_cell.length_a   1.000
_cell.length_b   1.000
_cell.length_c   1.000
_cell.angle_alpha   90.00
_cell.angle_beta   90.00
_cell.angle_gamma   90.00
#
_symmetry.space_group_name_H-M   'P 1'
#
loop_
_entity.id
_entity.type
_entity.pdbx_description
1 polymer ?
#
loop_
_entity_poly.entity_id
_entity_poly.type
_entity_poly.pdbx_seq_one_letter_code
_entity_poly.pdbx_strand_id
1 'polypeptide(L)'
;MHALTVRPGTPNSIDLTTVPEPPPSDGAVLVRALALGVCGTDREIIAGQYGWAPPGEERLILGHESLGRVEDAPDGCGFAKGDLVAGIVRRPDPVPCPACAAGAWDMCRNGRYTERGIKERNGYGSEFFRVEPDFLIKLDPALGPLGVLIEPASVVAKAWQHVRRIGGRAPAWTPRVALVTGAGPVGLLAALMAKQMGLVVHVLDHNDTGPKPKLVAALGATFHLALDDVPCPDIVIECTGAPSVILDVLGRSAPDGILCLAGVSSGGRQFPLDVGGLNRNMVLENHVVFGSVNANRAHYAAAAEALARADRDWLAGIITRRVPLARWREAFEPQEDDIKVVVDFAA
;
A
#
# COMPACT_ATOMS: atom_id res chain seq x y z
N MET A 1 -15.76 -12.31 -19.54
CA MET A 1 -14.61 -12.61 -18.66
C MET A 1 -15.05 -12.80 -17.23
N HIS A 2 -14.26 -13.48 -16.41
CA HIS A 2 -14.52 -13.61 -14.98
C HIS A 2 -14.00 -12.41 -14.19
N ALA A 3 -14.73 -12.01 -13.15
CA ALA A 3 -14.33 -10.93 -12.24
C ALA A 3 -14.79 -11.21 -10.81
N LEU A 4 -13.97 -10.84 -9.83
CA LEU A 4 -14.31 -10.84 -8.42
C LEU A 4 -15.14 -9.58 -8.14
N THR A 5 -16.42 -9.74 -7.88
CA THR A 5 -17.35 -8.62 -7.68
C THR A 5 -17.99 -8.67 -6.30
N VAL A 6 -18.28 -7.50 -5.73
CA VAL A 6 -18.91 -7.35 -4.42
C VAL A 6 -20.02 -6.31 -4.50
N ARG A 7 -21.03 -6.40 -3.62
CA ARG A 7 -22.00 -5.31 -3.39
C ARG A 7 -21.54 -4.53 -2.16
N PRO A 8 -20.99 -3.32 -2.32
CA PRO A 8 -20.58 -2.50 -1.18
C PRO A 8 -21.75 -2.28 -0.21
N GLY A 9 -21.47 -2.29 1.09
CA GLY A 9 -22.49 -2.19 2.13
C GLY A 9 -23.27 -3.48 2.41
N THR A 10 -23.03 -4.57 1.65
CA THR A 10 -23.66 -5.87 1.86
C THR A 10 -22.62 -6.91 2.26
N PRO A 11 -22.58 -7.35 3.52
CA PRO A 11 -21.61 -8.34 3.97
C PRO A 11 -21.65 -9.64 3.17
N ASN A 12 -20.47 -10.22 2.94
CA ASN A 12 -20.29 -11.51 2.27
C ASN A 12 -20.92 -11.63 0.87
N SER A 13 -21.07 -10.50 0.18
CA SER A 13 -21.64 -10.43 -1.17
C SER A 13 -20.63 -10.65 -2.29
N ILE A 14 -19.37 -10.93 -1.94
CA ILE A 14 -18.31 -11.22 -2.93
C ILE A 14 -18.61 -12.52 -3.69
N ASP A 15 -18.42 -12.47 -5.02
CA ASP A 15 -18.57 -13.64 -5.88
C ASP A 15 -17.70 -13.52 -7.14
N LEU A 16 -17.41 -14.66 -7.76
CA LEU A 16 -16.79 -14.74 -9.08
C LEU A 16 -17.90 -14.72 -10.14
N THR A 17 -18.07 -13.59 -10.80
CA THR A 17 -19.15 -13.38 -11.76
C THR A 17 -18.62 -13.25 -13.19
N THR A 18 -19.47 -13.59 -14.17
CA THR A 18 -19.18 -13.29 -15.57
C THR A 18 -19.63 -11.87 -15.87
N VAL A 19 -18.69 -11.05 -16.35
CA VAL A 19 -18.91 -9.67 -16.75
C VAL A 19 -18.45 -9.46 -18.21
N PRO A 20 -18.96 -8.42 -18.92
CA PRO A 20 -18.41 -8.03 -20.22
C PRO A 20 -16.92 -7.71 -20.15
N GLU A 21 -16.22 -7.78 -21.26
CA GLU A 21 -14.86 -7.22 -21.35
C GLU A 21 -14.90 -5.69 -21.16
N PRO A 22 -13.83 -5.12 -20.55
CA PRO A 22 -13.81 -3.68 -20.28
C PRO A 22 -13.81 -2.89 -21.58
N PRO A 23 -14.73 -1.89 -21.74
CA PRO A 23 -14.82 -1.12 -22.97
C PRO A 23 -13.60 -0.19 -23.13
N PRO A 24 -13.27 0.24 -24.35
CA PRO A 24 -12.17 1.19 -24.62
C PRO A 24 -12.28 2.52 -23.85
N SER A 25 -13.49 2.92 -23.44
CA SER A 25 -13.73 4.09 -22.58
C SER A 25 -13.08 4.00 -21.19
N ASP A 26 -12.79 2.79 -20.72
CA ASP A 26 -12.16 2.57 -19.40
C ASP A 26 -10.64 2.81 -19.43
N GLY A 27 -10.05 2.90 -20.63
CA GLY A 27 -8.65 3.16 -20.86
C GLY A 27 -8.15 2.57 -22.16
N ALA A 28 -7.14 3.22 -22.73
CA ALA A 28 -6.61 2.82 -24.04
C ALA A 28 -5.80 1.52 -24.00
N VAL A 29 -5.14 1.21 -22.86
CA VAL A 29 -4.29 0.02 -22.73
C VAL A 29 -5.12 -1.13 -22.15
N LEU A 30 -5.18 -2.25 -22.89
CA LEU A 30 -5.77 -3.51 -22.42
C LEU A 30 -4.68 -4.33 -21.73
N VAL A 31 -4.96 -4.75 -20.51
CA VAL A 31 -4.05 -5.54 -19.68
C VAL A 31 -4.71 -6.87 -19.31
N ARG A 32 -3.98 -7.97 -19.52
CA ARG A 32 -4.32 -9.29 -18.98
C ARG A 32 -3.82 -9.36 -17.55
N ALA A 33 -4.70 -9.64 -16.60
CA ALA A 33 -4.31 -9.84 -15.21
C ALA A 33 -3.41 -11.07 -15.05
N LEU A 34 -2.38 -10.93 -14.22
CA LEU A 34 -1.53 -12.03 -13.76
C LEU A 34 -1.77 -12.33 -12.30
N ALA A 35 -1.87 -11.28 -11.49
CA ALA A 35 -2.02 -11.42 -10.04
C ALA A 35 -2.74 -10.20 -9.44
N LEU A 36 -3.44 -10.44 -8.34
CA LEU A 36 -4.08 -9.43 -7.51
C LEU A 36 -3.67 -9.63 -6.06
N GLY A 37 -3.03 -8.64 -5.46
CA GLY A 37 -2.76 -8.63 -4.04
C GLY A 37 -4.04 -8.41 -3.23
N VAL A 38 -4.16 -9.13 -2.10
CA VAL A 38 -5.26 -8.97 -1.16
C VAL A 38 -4.83 -8.07 -0.02
N CYS A 39 -5.62 -7.04 0.25
CA CYS A 39 -5.39 -6.03 1.28
C CYS A 39 -6.45 -6.10 2.40
N GLY A 40 -6.18 -5.42 3.52
CA GLY A 40 -7.18 -5.21 4.58
C GLY A 40 -8.43 -4.50 4.07
N THR A 41 -8.26 -3.50 3.20
CA THR A 41 -9.36 -2.76 2.57
C THR A 41 -10.31 -3.66 1.78
N ASP A 42 -9.81 -4.69 1.08
CA ASP A 42 -10.68 -5.64 0.38
C ASP A 42 -11.56 -6.41 1.36
N ARG A 43 -11.02 -6.79 2.52
CA ARG A 43 -11.76 -7.49 3.58
C ARG A 43 -12.81 -6.58 4.22
N GLU A 44 -12.52 -5.30 4.42
CA GLU A 44 -13.50 -4.32 4.92
C GLU A 44 -14.65 -4.11 3.93
N ILE A 45 -14.36 -4.09 2.62
CA ILE A 45 -15.37 -3.99 1.57
C ILE A 45 -16.23 -5.26 1.56
N ILE A 46 -15.64 -6.45 1.65
CA ILE A 46 -16.35 -7.73 1.74
C ILE A 46 -17.23 -7.82 2.98
N ALA A 47 -16.77 -7.24 4.10
CA ALA A 47 -17.53 -7.14 5.34
C ALA A 47 -18.67 -6.09 5.27
N GLY A 48 -18.80 -5.35 4.17
CA GLY A 48 -19.82 -4.32 3.98
C GLY A 48 -19.55 -3.03 4.78
N GLN A 49 -18.33 -2.82 5.26
CA GLN A 49 -17.97 -1.68 6.11
C GLN A 49 -17.42 -0.50 5.31
N TYR A 50 -17.02 -0.73 4.06
CA TYR A 50 -16.34 0.23 3.20
C TYR A 50 -16.67 0.01 1.72
N GLY A 51 -16.33 0.98 0.85
CA GLY A 51 -16.40 0.86 -0.59
C GLY A 51 -17.68 1.39 -1.22
N TRP A 52 -17.60 1.73 -2.51
CA TRP A 52 -18.72 2.27 -3.32
C TRP A 52 -18.65 1.70 -4.74
N ALA A 53 -19.78 1.23 -5.24
CA ALA A 53 -19.90 0.80 -6.64
C ALA A 53 -19.82 2.01 -7.60
N PRO A 54 -19.43 1.80 -8.87
CA PRO A 54 -19.51 2.84 -9.89
C PRO A 54 -20.93 3.40 -10.01
N PRO A 55 -21.07 4.67 -10.40
CA PRO A 55 -22.39 5.28 -10.59
C PRO A 55 -23.27 4.47 -11.55
N GLY A 56 -24.46 4.09 -11.07
CA GLY A 56 -25.41 3.29 -11.85
C GLY A 56 -25.20 1.78 -11.80
N GLU A 57 -24.16 1.29 -11.12
CA GLU A 57 -23.90 -0.13 -10.88
C GLU A 57 -24.25 -0.52 -9.44
N GLU A 58 -24.67 -1.78 -9.24
CA GLU A 58 -24.88 -2.34 -7.89
C GLU A 58 -23.63 -3.04 -7.35
N ARG A 59 -22.75 -3.46 -8.25
CA ARG A 59 -21.56 -4.24 -7.91
C ARG A 59 -20.28 -3.47 -8.27
N LEU A 60 -19.26 -3.71 -7.50
CA LEU A 60 -17.90 -3.24 -7.70
C LEU A 60 -17.02 -4.42 -8.07
N ILE A 61 -16.24 -4.34 -9.14
CA ILE A 61 -15.12 -5.26 -9.32
C ILE A 61 -14.07 -4.90 -8.27
N LEU A 62 -13.73 -5.85 -7.41
CA LEU A 62 -12.83 -5.68 -6.29
C LEU A 62 -11.36 -5.57 -6.74
N GLY A 63 -10.50 -5.12 -5.85
CA GLY A 63 -9.06 -5.22 -5.94
C GLY A 63 -8.36 -3.99 -6.52
N HIS A 64 -7.30 -3.60 -5.85
CA HIS A 64 -6.53 -2.39 -6.15
C HIS A 64 -5.02 -2.66 -6.29
N GLU A 65 -4.50 -3.80 -5.84
CA GLU A 65 -3.10 -4.19 -5.94
C GLU A 65 -2.89 -5.08 -7.18
N SER A 66 -2.78 -4.48 -8.37
CA SER A 66 -2.73 -5.19 -9.64
C SER A 66 -1.33 -5.56 -10.11
N LEU A 67 -1.24 -6.66 -10.84
CA LEU A 67 -0.13 -7.00 -11.72
C LEU A 67 -0.69 -7.60 -13.00
N GLY A 68 -0.19 -7.19 -14.16
CA GLY A 68 -0.64 -7.72 -15.45
C GLY A 68 0.38 -7.58 -16.56
N ARG A 69 0.03 -8.10 -17.73
CA ARG A 69 0.76 -7.89 -18.99
C ARG A 69 -0.09 -7.14 -19.98
N VAL A 70 0.52 -6.20 -20.66
CA VAL A 70 -0.14 -5.50 -21.77
C VAL A 70 -0.51 -6.50 -22.85
N GLU A 71 -1.79 -6.57 -23.17
CA GLU A 71 -2.34 -7.40 -24.24
C GLU A 71 -2.45 -6.59 -25.55
N ASP A 72 -2.90 -5.35 -25.40
CA ASP A 72 -3.04 -4.40 -26.51
C ASP A 72 -2.84 -2.96 -26.00
N ALA A 73 -2.18 -2.14 -26.82
CA ALA A 73 -1.91 -0.74 -26.53
C ALA A 73 -1.79 0.08 -27.81
N PRO A 74 -2.27 1.33 -27.83
CA PRO A 74 -2.08 2.21 -28.98
C PRO A 74 -0.60 2.53 -29.22
N ASP A 75 -0.24 2.72 -30.49
CA ASP A 75 1.10 3.15 -30.87
C ASP A 75 1.47 4.48 -30.19
N GLY A 76 2.71 4.56 -29.72
CA GLY A 76 3.25 5.78 -29.11
C GLY A 76 2.78 6.09 -27.70
N CYS A 77 1.95 5.25 -27.07
CA CYS A 77 1.46 5.47 -25.70
C CYS A 77 2.51 5.14 -24.59
N GLY A 78 3.70 4.66 -24.97
CA GLY A 78 4.76 4.27 -24.02
C GLY A 78 4.71 2.83 -23.53
N PHE A 79 3.72 2.05 -23.97
CA PHE A 79 3.53 0.64 -23.62
C PHE A 79 3.45 -0.22 -24.88
N ALA A 80 3.94 -1.45 -24.76
CA ALA A 80 3.90 -2.45 -25.83
C ALA A 80 3.36 -3.77 -25.31
N LYS A 81 2.79 -4.59 -26.20
CA LYS A 81 2.34 -5.94 -25.88
C LYS A 81 3.43 -6.74 -25.17
N GLY A 82 3.07 -7.38 -24.07
CA GLY A 82 3.98 -8.17 -23.24
C GLY A 82 4.66 -7.39 -22.09
N ASP A 83 4.59 -6.05 -22.07
CA ASP A 83 5.13 -5.27 -20.95
C ASP A 83 4.48 -5.71 -19.63
N LEU A 84 5.31 -5.87 -18.59
CA LEU A 84 4.86 -6.11 -17.22
C LEU A 84 4.44 -4.79 -16.60
N VAL A 85 3.20 -4.70 -16.12
CA VAL A 85 2.60 -3.45 -15.68
C VAL A 85 1.74 -3.60 -14.43
N ALA A 86 1.55 -2.47 -13.74
CA ALA A 86 0.57 -2.34 -12.66
C ALA A 86 -0.23 -1.04 -12.80
N GLY A 87 -1.51 -1.08 -12.46
CA GLY A 87 -2.39 0.08 -12.49
C GLY A 87 -2.29 0.90 -11.21
N ILE A 88 -2.30 2.22 -11.35
CA ILE A 88 -2.41 3.16 -10.23
C ILE A 88 -3.84 3.16 -9.71
N VAL A 89 -4.02 3.22 -8.40
CA VAL A 89 -5.35 3.11 -7.75
C VAL A 89 -6.21 4.35 -7.95
N ARG A 90 -5.71 5.51 -7.51
CA ARG A 90 -6.51 6.74 -7.46
C ARG A 90 -6.52 7.49 -8.78
N ARG A 91 -7.69 8.02 -9.15
CA ARG A 91 -7.89 8.98 -10.23
C ARG A 91 -8.16 10.36 -9.65
N PRO A 92 -7.65 11.44 -10.27
CA PRO A 92 -7.91 12.80 -9.83
C PRO A 92 -9.41 13.12 -9.89
N ASP A 93 -9.81 14.16 -9.15
CA ASP A 93 -11.12 14.79 -9.32
C ASP A 93 -11.30 15.26 -10.78
N PRO A 94 -12.41 14.95 -11.44
CA PRO A 94 -12.70 15.45 -12.80
C PRO A 94 -12.67 16.98 -12.92
N VAL A 95 -12.97 17.70 -11.82
CA VAL A 95 -12.74 19.15 -11.70
C VAL A 95 -11.55 19.34 -10.76
N PRO A 96 -10.31 19.39 -11.30
CA PRO A 96 -9.14 19.25 -10.49
C PRO A 96 -8.95 20.39 -9.50
N CYS A 97 -8.71 20.05 -8.23
CA CYS A 97 -8.18 21.00 -7.25
C CYS A 97 -6.69 21.30 -7.58
N PRO A 98 -6.06 22.31 -6.93
CA PRO A 98 -4.65 22.62 -7.19
C PRO A 98 -3.69 21.43 -7.04
N ALA A 99 -3.96 20.53 -6.07
CA ALA A 99 -3.15 19.33 -5.91
C ALA A 99 -3.33 18.36 -7.08
N CYS A 100 -4.57 18.09 -7.51
CA CYS A 100 -4.82 17.24 -8.67
C CYS A 100 -4.24 17.83 -9.97
N ALA A 101 -4.36 19.14 -10.17
CA ALA A 101 -3.79 19.84 -11.32
C ALA A 101 -2.25 19.76 -11.36
N ALA A 102 -1.61 19.65 -10.21
CA ALA A 102 -0.16 19.47 -10.08
C ALA A 102 0.29 18.00 -10.12
N GLY A 103 -0.60 17.04 -10.43
CA GLY A 103 -0.29 15.60 -10.46
C GLY A 103 -0.22 14.95 -9.07
N ALA A 104 -0.55 15.68 -8.00
CA ALA A 104 -0.58 15.19 -6.62
C ALA A 104 -2.03 14.82 -6.21
N TRP A 105 -2.70 14.00 -7.00
CA TRP A 105 -4.09 13.59 -6.74
C TRP A 105 -4.26 12.75 -5.47
N ASP A 106 -3.19 12.15 -4.98
CA ASP A 106 -3.11 11.51 -3.66
C ASP A 106 -3.33 12.49 -2.50
N MET A 107 -3.18 13.79 -2.76
CA MET A 107 -3.45 14.92 -1.86
C MET A 107 -4.71 15.71 -2.26
N CYS A 108 -5.66 15.08 -2.96
CA CYS A 108 -6.88 15.74 -3.43
C CYS A 108 -7.65 16.43 -2.28
N ARG A 109 -7.98 17.71 -2.47
CA ARG A 109 -8.66 18.53 -1.45
C ARG A 109 -10.19 18.57 -1.61
N ASN A 110 -10.70 18.22 -2.81
CA ASN A 110 -12.14 18.22 -3.08
C ASN A 110 -12.82 16.93 -2.61
N GLY A 111 -12.06 15.83 -2.41
CA GLY A 111 -12.61 14.53 -2.01
C GLY A 111 -13.37 13.77 -3.10
N ARG A 112 -13.50 14.33 -4.33
CA ARG A 112 -14.22 13.73 -5.46
C ARG A 112 -13.34 12.88 -6.36
N TYR A 113 -12.22 12.40 -5.85
CA TYR A 113 -11.41 11.38 -6.52
C TYR A 113 -12.14 10.04 -6.53
N THR A 114 -11.82 9.19 -7.49
CA THR A 114 -12.24 7.79 -7.51
C THR A 114 -11.05 6.86 -7.30
N GLU A 115 -11.32 5.62 -6.86
CA GLU A 115 -10.28 4.63 -6.60
C GLU A 115 -10.67 3.26 -7.14
N ARG A 116 -9.78 2.67 -7.93
CA ARG A 116 -9.95 1.34 -8.52
C ARG A 116 -10.19 0.30 -7.42
N GLY A 117 -11.32 -0.42 -7.52
CA GLY A 117 -11.68 -1.48 -6.61
C GLY A 117 -12.11 -1.04 -5.21
N ILE A 118 -12.29 0.28 -4.99
CA ILE A 118 -12.62 0.86 -3.69
C ILE A 118 -13.76 1.87 -3.82
N LYS A 119 -13.55 2.93 -4.61
CA LYS A 119 -14.47 4.08 -4.63
C LYS A 119 -14.89 4.42 -6.05
N GLU A 120 -16.14 4.13 -6.36
CA GLU A 120 -16.85 4.55 -7.58
C GLU A 120 -16.14 4.20 -8.90
N ARG A 121 -15.23 3.22 -8.87
CA ARG A 121 -14.50 2.75 -10.05
C ARG A 121 -14.15 1.27 -9.92
N ASN A 122 -14.49 0.48 -10.96
CA ASN A 122 -14.18 -0.94 -11.00
C ASN A 122 -12.68 -1.21 -10.85
N GLY A 123 -12.34 -2.22 -10.07
CA GLY A 123 -10.98 -2.61 -9.73
C GLY A 123 -10.29 -3.46 -10.79
N TYR A 124 -9.25 -4.14 -10.34
CA TYR A 124 -8.38 -4.97 -11.18
C TYR A 124 -8.61 -6.48 -10.99
N GLY A 125 -9.57 -6.87 -10.19
CA GLY A 125 -9.89 -8.26 -9.88
C GLY A 125 -10.68 -8.96 -10.97
N SER A 126 -10.23 -8.89 -12.23
CA SER A 126 -10.82 -9.50 -13.41
C SER A 126 -9.74 -10.02 -14.34
N GLU A 127 -10.09 -10.98 -15.25
CA GLU A 127 -9.13 -11.56 -16.21
C GLU A 127 -8.48 -10.50 -17.12
N PHE A 128 -9.24 -9.45 -17.45
CA PHE A 128 -8.75 -8.30 -18.22
C PHE A 128 -9.23 -6.99 -17.59
N PHE A 129 -8.42 -5.96 -17.70
CA PHE A 129 -8.79 -4.61 -17.32
C PHE A 129 -8.19 -3.59 -18.27
N ARG A 130 -8.81 -2.43 -18.40
CA ARG A 130 -8.28 -1.31 -19.18
C ARG A 130 -7.82 -0.17 -18.27
N VAL A 131 -6.73 0.46 -18.69
CA VAL A 131 -6.11 1.58 -17.95
C VAL A 131 -5.69 2.66 -18.93
N GLU A 132 -5.86 3.90 -18.52
CA GLU A 132 -5.28 5.05 -19.21
C GLU A 132 -3.73 5.02 -19.05
N PRO A 133 -2.94 5.34 -20.08
CA PRO A 133 -1.47 5.26 -20.02
C PRO A 133 -0.86 6.05 -18.84
N ASP A 134 -1.45 7.19 -18.49
CA ASP A 134 -0.98 8.03 -17.37
C ASP A 134 -1.13 7.37 -16.00
N PHE A 135 -1.98 6.36 -15.90
CA PHE A 135 -2.25 5.62 -14.67
C PHE A 135 -1.76 4.17 -14.72
N LEU A 136 -0.80 3.89 -15.59
CA LEU A 136 -0.13 2.61 -15.72
C LEU A 136 1.36 2.77 -15.47
N ILE A 137 1.96 1.85 -14.73
CA ILE A 137 3.38 1.81 -14.42
C ILE A 137 4.00 0.58 -15.05
N LYS A 138 5.06 0.78 -15.84
CA LYS A 138 5.88 -0.29 -16.37
C LYS A 138 6.86 -0.76 -15.29
N LEU A 139 6.96 -2.07 -15.13
CA LEU A 139 7.82 -2.71 -14.13
C LEU A 139 8.98 -3.42 -14.84
N ASP A 140 10.09 -3.60 -14.12
CA ASP A 140 11.17 -4.48 -14.57
C ASP A 140 10.62 -5.89 -14.81
N PRO A 141 10.73 -6.44 -16.04
CA PRO A 141 10.25 -7.80 -16.32
C PRO A 141 10.84 -8.86 -15.40
N ALA A 142 12.03 -8.62 -14.86
CA ALA A 142 12.70 -9.52 -13.94
C ALA A 142 12.01 -9.65 -12.58
N LEU A 143 11.13 -8.71 -12.20
CA LEU A 143 10.30 -8.86 -11.01
C LEU A 143 9.28 -10.00 -11.17
N GLY A 144 8.84 -10.28 -12.40
CA GLY A 144 7.83 -11.32 -12.62
C GLY A 144 6.64 -11.14 -11.68
N PRO A 145 6.21 -12.22 -10.98
CA PRO A 145 5.05 -12.17 -10.10
C PRO A 145 5.25 -11.33 -8.83
N LEU A 146 6.51 -10.96 -8.48
CA LEU A 146 6.80 -10.09 -7.33
C LEU A 146 6.36 -8.64 -7.56
N GLY A 147 6.14 -8.26 -8.82
CA GLY A 147 5.63 -6.94 -9.19
C GLY A 147 4.29 -6.58 -8.56
N VAL A 148 3.51 -7.55 -8.06
CA VAL A 148 2.26 -7.29 -7.33
C VAL A 148 2.46 -6.49 -6.04
N LEU A 149 3.68 -6.44 -5.50
CA LEU A 149 4.04 -5.66 -4.31
C LEU A 149 4.16 -4.15 -4.59
N ILE A 150 4.01 -3.72 -5.85
CA ILE A 150 4.21 -2.31 -6.25
C ILE A 150 3.22 -1.35 -5.59
N GLU A 151 1.95 -1.75 -5.45
CA GLU A 151 0.94 -0.87 -4.85
C GLU A 151 1.28 -0.58 -3.38
N PRO A 152 1.40 -1.56 -2.46
CA PRO A 152 1.77 -1.26 -1.08
C PRO A 152 3.14 -0.61 -0.95
N ALA A 153 4.10 -0.91 -1.84
CA ALA A 153 5.38 -0.21 -1.90
C ALA A 153 5.23 1.27 -2.27
N SER A 154 4.27 1.63 -3.11
CA SER A 154 4.03 3.03 -3.53
C SER A 154 3.52 3.90 -2.37
N VAL A 155 2.68 3.35 -1.49
CA VAL A 155 2.20 4.02 -0.28
C VAL A 155 3.37 4.35 0.64
N VAL A 156 4.28 3.42 0.81
CA VAL A 156 5.49 3.58 1.62
C VAL A 156 6.47 4.58 0.98
N ALA A 157 6.65 4.52 -0.34
CA ALA A 157 7.49 5.49 -1.06
C ALA A 157 7.03 6.93 -0.85
N LYS A 158 5.70 7.16 -0.80
CA LYS A 158 5.13 8.46 -0.42
C LYS A 158 5.49 8.83 1.02
N ALA A 159 5.29 7.93 1.97
CA ALA A 159 5.62 8.18 3.37
C ALA A 159 7.08 8.62 3.52
N TRP A 160 8.01 7.91 2.91
CA TRP A 160 9.43 8.25 2.91
C TRP A 160 9.75 9.56 2.17
N GLN A 161 9.07 9.87 1.07
CA GLN A 161 9.22 11.16 0.40
C GLN A 161 8.80 12.31 1.31
N HIS A 162 7.69 12.18 2.03
CA HIS A 162 7.21 13.20 2.97
C HIS A 162 8.14 13.32 4.17
N VAL A 163 8.64 12.23 4.74
CA VAL A 163 9.65 12.25 5.80
C VAL A 163 10.86 13.09 5.37
N ARG A 164 11.41 12.85 4.17
CA ARG A 164 12.55 13.63 3.67
C ARG A 164 12.23 15.12 3.49
N ARG A 165 11.04 15.44 2.94
CA ARG A 165 10.60 16.84 2.76
C ARG A 165 10.45 17.55 4.10
N ILE A 166 9.87 16.90 5.08
CA ILE A 166 9.66 17.43 6.43
C ILE A 166 11.01 17.55 7.15
N GLY A 167 11.90 16.56 7.05
CA GLY A 167 13.23 16.59 7.64
C GLY A 167 14.08 17.74 7.13
N GLY A 168 13.90 18.13 5.86
CA GLY A 168 14.57 19.30 5.26
C GLY A 168 14.28 20.65 5.94
N ARG A 169 13.33 20.71 6.90
CA ARG A 169 13.10 21.90 7.75
C ARG A 169 14.29 22.22 8.67
N ALA A 170 15.06 21.19 9.06
CA ALA A 170 16.23 21.31 9.91
C ALA A 170 17.50 21.07 9.04
N PRO A 171 18.31 22.09 8.76
CA PRO A 171 19.43 21.99 7.80
C PRO A 171 20.47 20.93 8.14
N ALA A 172 20.63 20.58 9.43
CA ALA A 172 21.60 19.60 9.92
C ALA A 172 20.95 18.24 10.25
N TRP A 173 19.69 18.01 9.86
CA TRP A 173 18.99 16.75 10.16
C TRP A 173 19.60 15.58 9.40
N THR A 174 20.21 14.67 10.13
CA THR A 174 20.88 13.48 9.63
C THR A 174 20.36 12.24 10.36
N PRO A 175 19.18 11.74 9.99
CA PRO A 175 18.57 10.59 10.66
C PRO A 175 19.41 9.33 10.49
N ARG A 176 19.50 8.53 11.53
CA ARG A 176 20.26 7.26 11.57
C ARG A 176 19.39 6.07 11.87
N VAL A 177 18.39 6.24 12.74
CA VAL A 177 17.57 5.16 13.27
C VAL A 177 16.12 5.31 12.80
N ALA A 178 15.60 4.26 12.19
CA ALA A 178 14.19 4.16 11.83
C ALA A 178 13.51 3.03 12.60
N LEU A 179 12.36 3.32 13.19
CA LEU A 179 11.43 2.33 13.72
C LEU A 179 10.27 2.16 12.75
N VAL A 180 9.97 0.91 12.41
CA VAL A 180 8.75 0.54 11.69
C VAL A 180 7.89 -0.30 12.64
N THR A 181 6.62 0.07 12.80
CA THR A 181 5.68 -0.73 13.57
C THR A 181 4.78 -1.56 12.64
N GLY A 182 4.68 -2.85 12.94
CA GLY A 182 4.01 -3.84 12.10
C GLY A 182 4.93 -4.46 11.04
N ALA A 183 5.12 -5.77 11.11
CA ALA A 183 5.84 -6.57 10.09
C ALA A 183 4.87 -7.18 9.06
N GLY A 184 3.79 -6.48 8.73
CA GLY A 184 2.94 -6.76 7.57
C GLY A 184 3.59 -6.31 6.25
N PRO A 185 2.91 -6.46 5.11
CA PRO A 185 3.51 -6.12 3.80
C PRO A 185 3.94 -4.65 3.70
N VAL A 186 3.14 -3.72 4.23
CA VAL A 186 3.48 -2.28 4.23
C VAL A 186 4.70 -2.02 5.11
N GLY A 187 4.75 -2.58 6.33
CA GLY A 187 5.87 -2.39 7.24
C GLY A 187 7.17 -3.01 6.75
N LEU A 188 7.13 -4.22 6.20
CA LEU A 188 8.32 -4.86 5.61
C LEU A 188 8.87 -4.05 4.42
N LEU A 189 8.00 -3.53 3.56
CA LEU A 189 8.40 -2.64 2.46
C LEU A 189 8.92 -1.29 2.98
N ALA A 190 8.39 -0.77 4.10
CA ALA A 190 8.92 0.41 4.77
C ALA A 190 10.34 0.15 5.30
N ALA A 191 10.55 -0.99 5.93
CA ALA A 191 11.85 -1.42 6.42
C ALA A 191 12.87 -1.62 5.28
N LEU A 192 12.46 -2.23 4.14
CA LEU A 192 13.27 -2.35 2.94
C LEU A 192 13.77 -0.99 2.46
N MET A 193 12.86 -0.03 2.28
CA MET A 193 13.23 1.30 1.79
C MET A 193 14.13 2.06 2.79
N ALA A 194 13.89 1.90 4.09
CA ALA A 194 14.77 2.44 5.13
C ALA A 194 16.19 1.87 5.05
N LYS A 195 16.33 0.55 4.85
CA LYS A 195 17.64 -0.09 4.64
C LYS A 195 18.30 0.40 3.38
N GLN A 196 17.58 0.58 2.29
CA GLN A 196 18.11 1.14 1.03
C GLN A 196 18.58 2.59 1.17
N MET A 197 18.05 3.33 2.15
CA MET A 197 18.52 4.68 2.52
C MET A 197 19.71 4.67 3.48
N GLY A 198 20.19 3.48 3.92
CA GLY A 198 21.33 3.35 4.83
C GLY A 198 21.00 3.52 6.31
N LEU A 199 19.71 3.49 6.69
CA LEU A 199 19.30 3.62 8.08
C LEU A 199 19.52 2.33 8.88
N VAL A 200 19.77 2.46 10.17
CA VAL A 200 19.63 1.36 11.14
C VAL A 200 18.12 1.16 11.36
N VAL A 201 17.63 -0.05 11.09
CA VAL A 201 16.19 -0.32 11.07
C VAL A 201 15.80 -1.25 12.19
N HIS A 202 14.81 -0.84 12.95
CA HIS A 202 14.12 -1.62 13.96
C HIS A 202 12.69 -1.86 13.52
N VAL A 203 12.19 -3.08 13.70
CA VAL A 203 10.80 -3.43 13.36
C VAL A 203 10.12 -4.00 14.60
N LEU A 204 9.01 -3.41 15.00
CA LEU A 204 8.18 -3.85 16.11
C LEU A 204 6.97 -4.61 15.58
N ASP A 205 6.75 -5.84 16.02
CA ASP A 205 5.51 -6.59 15.78
C ASP A 205 5.21 -7.47 17.00
N HIS A 206 3.96 -7.83 17.19
CA HIS A 206 3.52 -8.64 18.33
C HIS A 206 3.68 -10.16 18.11
N ASN A 207 3.96 -10.60 16.89
CA ASN A 207 4.10 -12.00 16.53
C ASN A 207 5.58 -12.34 16.26
N ASP A 208 6.20 -13.10 17.16
CA ASP A 208 7.59 -13.56 17.12
C ASP A 208 7.78 -14.90 16.40
N THR A 209 6.68 -15.50 15.95
CA THR A 209 6.67 -16.78 15.21
C THR A 209 6.48 -16.58 13.72
N GLY A 210 6.61 -17.66 12.94
CA GLY A 210 6.38 -17.64 11.50
C GLY A 210 7.44 -16.90 10.67
N PRO A 211 7.05 -16.32 9.52
CA PRO A 211 7.99 -15.75 8.55
C PRO A 211 8.47 -14.32 8.89
N LYS A 212 7.70 -13.53 9.66
CA LYS A 212 7.98 -12.11 9.92
C LYS A 212 9.35 -11.83 10.55
N PRO A 213 9.72 -12.45 11.70
CA PRO A 213 11.04 -12.21 12.31
C PRO A 213 12.19 -12.61 11.39
N LYS A 214 12.01 -13.69 10.61
CA LYS A 214 13.02 -14.18 9.66
C LYS A 214 13.25 -13.19 8.52
N LEU A 215 12.19 -12.60 7.97
CA LEU A 215 12.27 -11.58 6.93
C LEU A 215 12.93 -10.31 7.44
N VAL A 216 12.60 -9.87 8.66
CA VAL A 216 13.24 -8.72 9.29
C VAL A 216 14.75 -8.96 9.47
N ALA A 217 15.14 -10.13 9.98
CA ALA A 217 16.54 -10.49 10.16
C ALA A 217 17.29 -10.61 8.82
N ALA A 218 16.68 -11.24 7.81
CA ALA A 218 17.26 -11.38 6.46
C ALA A 218 17.46 -10.01 5.77
N LEU A 219 16.64 -9.01 6.10
CA LEU A 219 16.83 -7.64 5.64
C LEU A 219 17.99 -6.92 6.35
N GLY A 220 18.57 -7.53 7.40
CA GLY A 220 19.58 -6.89 8.26
C GLY A 220 18.97 -5.80 9.15
N ALA A 221 17.73 -5.97 9.57
CA ALA A 221 17.02 -5.16 10.54
C ALA A 221 16.87 -5.93 11.87
N THR A 222 16.57 -5.22 12.96
CA THR A 222 16.36 -5.82 14.29
C THR A 222 14.85 -5.94 14.56
N PHE A 223 14.39 -7.13 14.92
CA PHE A 223 13.02 -7.40 15.30
C PHE A 223 12.82 -7.19 16.81
N HIS A 224 11.69 -6.60 17.21
CA HIS A 224 11.32 -6.33 18.60
C HIS A 224 9.88 -6.73 18.87
N LEU A 225 9.64 -7.24 20.09
CA LEU A 225 8.32 -7.51 20.65
C LEU A 225 7.82 -6.36 21.53
N ALA A 226 8.73 -5.56 22.06
CA ALA A 226 8.44 -4.44 22.95
C ALA A 226 9.23 -3.20 22.55
N LEU A 227 8.66 -2.03 22.80
CA LEU A 227 9.30 -0.74 22.48
C LEU A 227 10.48 -0.41 23.41
N ASP A 228 10.51 -0.97 24.62
CA ASP A 228 11.54 -0.64 25.62
C ASP A 228 12.96 -1.03 25.16
N ASP A 229 13.05 -2.02 24.27
CA ASP A 229 14.30 -2.49 23.69
C ASP A 229 14.71 -1.72 22.41
N VAL A 230 13.86 -0.78 21.96
CA VAL A 230 14.12 0.00 20.74
C VAL A 230 14.88 1.27 21.08
N PRO A 231 16.05 1.53 20.45
CA PRO A 231 16.72 2.83 20.56
C PRO A 231 15.79 3.97 20.13
N CYS A 232 15.98 5.14 20.72
CA CYS A 232 15.19 6.33 20.37
C CYS A 232 15.29 6.63 18.86
N PRO A 233 14.21 6.51 18.06
CA PRO A 233 14.26 6.60 16.61
C PRO A 233 14.21 8.07 16.15
N ASP A 234 14.94 8.38 15.08
CA ASP A 234 14.81 9.67 14.36
C ASP A 234 13.53 9.67 13.51
N ILE A 235 13.13 8.49 13.03
CA ILE A 235 11.96 8.32 12.16
C ILE A 235 11.14 7.14 12.65
N VAL A 236 9.82 7.31 12.73
CA VAL A 236 8.86 6.24 12.95
C VAL A 236 7.91 6.15 11.76
N ILE A 237 7.76 4.96 11.18
CA ILE A 237 6.69 4.65 10.21
C ILE A 237 5.72 3.68 10.88
N GLU A 238 4.57 4.17 11.27
CA GLU A 238 3.52 3.39 11.93
C GLU A 238 2.64 2.74 10.87
N CYS A 239 2.65 1.39 10.80
CA CYS A 239 1.95 0.61 9.77
C CYS A 239 0.89 -0.34 10.33
N THR A 240 0.64 -0.33 11.64
CA THR A 240 -0.32 -1.25 12.27
C THR A 240 -1.74 -0.68 12.29
N GLY A 241 -1.88 0.63 12.44
CA GLY A 241 -3.16 1.27 12.75
C GLY A 241 -3.70 0.88 14.13
N ALA A 242 -2.93 0.18 14.97
CA ALA A 242 -3.35 -0.22 16.30
C ALA A 242 -3.27 0.98 17.26
N PRO A 243 -4.40 1.41 17.88
CA PRO A 243 -4.41 2.61 18.71
C PRO A 243 -3.41 2.58 19.88
N SER A 244 -3.20 1.41 20.51
CA SER A 244 -2.19 1.26 21.57
C SER A 244 -0.77 1.51 21.04
N VAL A 245 -0.42 0.92 19.90
CA VAL A 245 0.91 1.11 19.28
C VAL A 245 1.11 2.57 18.88
N ILE A 246 0.07 3.22 18.31
CA ILE A 246 0.11 4.64 17.96
C ILE A 246 0.42 5.48 19.21
N LEU A 247 -0.28 5.24 20.32
CA LEU A 247 -0.06 5.94 21.58
C LEU A 247 1.36 5.72 22.12
N ASP A 248 1.84 4.49 22.04
CA ASP A 248 3.16 4.10 22.56
C ASP A 248 4.30 4.78 21.78
N VAL A 249 4.15 5.00 20.46
CA VAL A 249 5.18 5.67 19.63
C VAL A 249 5.05 7.19 19.62
N LEU A 250 3.90 7.76 20.02
CA LEU A 250 3.75 9.21 20.19
C LEU A 250 4.68 9.71 21.31
N GLY A 251 5.55 10.64 20.98
CA GLY A 251 6.52 11.19 21.94
C GLY A 251 7.78 10.33 22.16
N ARG A 252 7.94 9.23 21.41
CA ARG A 252 9.10 8.33 21.49
C ARG A 252 10.05 8.51 20.29
N SER A 253 10.37 9.74 19.98
CA SER A 253 11.31 10.08 18.89
C SER A 253 12.50 10.87 19.45
N ALA A 254 13.63 10.80 18.78
CA ALA A 254 14.77 11.66 19.02
C ALA A 254 14.41 13.14 18.73
N PRO A 255 15.18 14.12 19.21
CA PRO A 255 14.99 15.51 18.82
C PRO A 255 14.89 15.69 17.30
N ASP A 256 14.01 16.57 16.85
CA ASP A 256 13.63 16.77 15.44
C ASP A 256 12.96 15.53 14.78
N GLY A 257 12.53 14.54 15.57
CA GLY A 257 11.97 13.29 15.12
C GLY A 257 10.69 13.43 14.31
N ILE A 258 10.46 12.48 13.41
CA ILE A 258 9.32 12.46 12.49
C ILE A 258 8.56 11.15 12.61
N LEU A 259 7.28 11.21 12.96
CA LEU A 259 6.36 10.08 12.99
C LEU A 259 5.38 10.17 11.84
N CYS A 260 5.38 9.17 10.96
CA CYS A 260 4.40 8.98 9.90
C CYS A 260 3.36 7.92 10.30
N LEU A 261 2.09 8.28 10.34
CA LEU A 261 0.97 7.36 10.51
C LEU A 261 0.51 6.87 9.13
N ALA A 262 0.80 5.62 8.80
CA ALA A 262 0.43 4.97 7.55
C ALA A 262 -0.60 3.84 7.76
N GLY A 263 -0.70 3.30 8.97
CA GLY A 263 -1.73 2.34 9.34
C GLY A 263 -3.09 3.02 9.55
N VAL A 264 -4.17 2.38 9.04
CA VAL A 264 -5.55 2.88 9.20
C VAL A 264 -6.21 2.16 10.36
N SER A 265 -6.71 2.93 11.33
CA SER A 265 -7.43 2.41 12.50
C SER A 265 -8.92 2.26 12.21
N SER A 266 -9.53 1.18 12.69
CA SER A 266 -10.98 1.13 12.89
C SER A 266 -11.33 1.99 14.11
N GLY A 267 -12.29 2.92 13.97
CA GLY A 267 -12.73 3.79 15.06
C GLY A 267 -13.42 3.04 16.23
N GLY A 268 -13.78 3.78 17.29
CA GLY A 268 -14.69 3.31 18.35
C GLY A 268 -14.06 3.00 19.70
N ARG A 269 -12.72 2.82 19.81
CA ARG A 269 -12.04 2.70 21.11
C ARG A 269 -11.49 4.03 21.59
N GLN A 270 -11.71 4.35 22.85
CA GLN A 270 -11.12 5.51 23.53
C GLN A 270 -9.97 5.05 24.42
N PHE A 271 -8.88 5.80 24.41
CA PHE A 271 -7.71 5.54 25.25
C PHE A 271 -7.36 6.80 26.05
N PRO A 272 -6.95 6.67 27.32
CA PRO A 272 -6.44 7.79 28.08
C PRO A 272 -5.10 8.24 27.48
N LEU A 273 -4.90 9.56 27.34
CA LEU A 273 -3.67 10.16 26.85
C LEU A 273 -3.30 11.37 27.71
N ASP A 274 -2.05 11.42 28.19
CA ASP A 274 -1.48 12.63 28.78
C ASP A 274 -1.14 13.64 27.66
N VAL A 275 -2.14 14.42 27.28
CA VAL A 275 -2.00 15.44 26.24
C VAL A 275 -0.99 16.51 26.65
N GLY A 276 -0.90 16.85 27.94
CA GLY A 276 0.04 17.85 28.44
C GLY A 276 1.50 17.41 28.30
N GLY A 277 1.80 16.19 28.68
CA GLY A 277 3.11 15.57 28.53
C GLY A 277 3.50 15.43 27.06
N LEU A 278 2.59 14.92 26.21
CA LEU A 278 2.81 14.80 24.77
C LEU A 278 3.11 16.16 24.13
N ASN A 279 2.27 17.17 24.39
CA ASN A 279 2.48 18.52 23.86
C ASN A 279 3.84 19.08 24.27
N ARG A 280 4.20 18.94 25.55
CA ARG A 280 5.51 19.42 26.05
C ARG A 280 6.66 18.77 25.28
N ASN A 281 6.65 17.46 25.10
CA ASN A 281 7.69 16.75 24.38
C ASN A 281 7.76 17.18 22.90
N MET A 282 6.62 17.25 22.23
CA MET A 282 6.57 17.66 20.82
C MET A 282 7.11 19.07 20.60
N VAL A 283 6.79 20.01 21.53
CA VAL A 283 7.23 21.39 21.44
C VAL A 283 8.72 21.53 21.73
N LEU A 284 9.21 20.89 22.81
CA LEU A 284 10.60 21.03 23.22
C LEU A 284 11.57 20.32 22.28
N GLU A 285 11.16 19.22 21.68
CA GLU A 285 12.00 18.38 20.81
C GLU A 285 11.72 18.60 19.31
N ASN A 286 10.89 19.59 18.95
CA ASN A 286 10.51 19.89 17.55
C ASN A 286 9.96 18.67 16.77
N HIS A 287 9.18 17.81 17.39
CA HIS A 287 8.63 16.62 16.75
C HIS A 287 7.60 16.96 15.68
N VAL A 288 7.47 16.11 14.67
CA VAL A 288 6.38 16.16 13.68
C VAL A 288 5.65 14.82 13.64
N VAL A 289 4.32 14.90 13.69
CA VAL A 289 3.43 13.77 13.42
C VAL A 289 2.58 14.10 12.20
N PHE A 290 2.53 13.19 11.22
CA PHE A 290 1.69 13.38 10.04
C PHE A 290 1.09 12.06 9.55
N GLY A 291 -0.06 12.15 8.86
CA GLY A 291 -0.71 11.00 8.22
C GLY A 291 -0.33 10.88 6.75
N SER A 292 -0.27 9.64 6.23
CA SER A 292 0.00 9.36 4.82
C SER A 292 -0.88 8.22 4.31
N VAL A 293 -1.52 8.41 3.15
CA VAL A 293 -2.36 7.39 2.49
C VAL A 293 -2.27 7.54 0.98
N ASN A 294 -2.42 6.42 0.26
CA ASN A 294 -2.43 6.40 -1.21
C ASN A 294 -1.12 6.91 -1.85
N ALA A 295 -1.06 6.94 -3.17
CA ALA A 295 0.14 7.31 -3.92
C ALA A 295 -0.21 7.94 -5.28
N ASN A 296 0.70 8.74 -5.83
CA ASN A 296 0.65 9.23 -7.20
C ASN A 296 1.73 8.54 -8.06
N ARG A 297 1.78 8.89 -9.35
CA ARG A 297 2.71 8.29 -10.31
C ARG A 297 4.18 8.32 -9.86
N ALA A 298 4.63 9.41 -9.25
CA ALA A 298 6.02 9.55 -8.80
C ALA A 298 6.36 8.55 -7.67
N HIS A 299 5.40 8.29 -6.79
CA HIS A 299 5.57 7.31 -5.71
C HIS A 299 5.61 5.88 -6.24
N TYR A 300 4.77 5.55 -7.23
CA TYR A 300 4.83 4.25 -7.93
C TYR A 300 6.15 4.05 -8.66
N ALA A 301 6.68 5.09 -9.32
CA ALA A 301 7.99 5.03 -9.98
C ALA A 301 9.12 4.77 -8.96
N ALA A 302 9.12 5.50 -7.84
CA ALA A 302 10.08 5.29 -6.76
C ALA A 302 9.97 3.90 -6.12
N ALA A 303 8.75 3.38 -5.98
CA ALA A 303 8.51 2.02 -5.51
C ALA A 303 9.04 0.97 -6.49
N ALA A 304 8.82 1.15 -7.81
CA ALA A 304 9.33 0.25 -8.84
C ALA A 304 10.87 0.16 -8.80
N GLU A 305 11.56 1.31 -8.64
CA GLU A 305 13.00 1.34 -8.45
C GLU A 305 13.45 0.64 -7.15
N ALA A 306 12.71 0.81 -6.06
CA ALA A 306 13.04 0.16 -4.80
C ALA A 306 12.89 -1.36 -4.89
N LEU A 307 11.81 -1.86 -5.51
CA LEU A 307 11.60 -3.29 -5.74
C LEU A 307 12.64 -3.88 -6.69
N ALA A 308 13.01 -3.17 -7.76
CA ALA A 308 14.03 -3.63 -8.71
C ALA A 308 15.42 -3.82 -8.07
N ARG A 309 15.74 -3.04 -7.03
CA ARG A 309 17.00 -3.14 -6.27
C ARG A 309 16.94 -4.16 -5.12
N ALA A 310 15.76 -4.66 -4.78
CA ALA A 310 15.61 -5.58 -3.66
C ALA A 310 16.04 -7.00 -4.02
N ASP A 311 16.45 -7.75 -3.01
CA ASP A 311 16.65 -9.19 -3.14
C ASP A 311 15.32 -9.88 -3.46
N ARG A 312 15.32 -10.72 -4.51
CA ARG A 312 14.11 -11.35 -5.03
C ARG A 312 13.59 -12.45 -4.12
N ASP A 313 14.49 -13.20 -3.49
CA ASP A 313 14.09 -14.26 -2.56
C ASP A 313 13.46 -13.64 -1.31
N TRP A 314 13.99 -12.50 -0.87
CA TRP A 314 13.38 -11.74 0.21
C TRP A 314 11.99 -11.21 -0.16
N LEU A 315 11.82 -10.62 -1.36
CA LEU A 315 10.52 -10.17 -1.85
C LEU A 315 9.54 -11.34 -1.97
N ALA A 316 10.01 -12.51 -2.44
CA ALA A 316 9.19 -13.72 -2.54
C ALA A 316 8.70 -14.17 -1.17
N GLY A 317 9.52 -14.02 -0.13
CA GLY A 317 9.15 -14.33 1.25
C GLY A 317 7.99 -13.48 1.80
N ILE A 318 7.76 -12.27 1.26
CA ILE A 318 6.61 -11.45 1.64
C ILE A 318 5.30 -12.08 1.13
N ILE A 319 5.31 -12.73 -0.04
CA ILE A 319 4.12 -13.38 -0.63
C ILE A 319 3.97 -14.77 -0.04
N THR A 320 3.29 -14.87 1.09
CA THR A 320 3.17 -16.13 1.84
C THR A 320 2.18 -17.11 1.22
N ARG A 321 1.17 -16.62 0.49
CA ARG A 321 0.21 -17.49 -0.21
C ARG A 321 -0.11 -16.98 -1.61
N ARG A 322 -0.18 -17.94 -2.57
CA ARG A 322 -0.73 -17.74 -3.91
C ARG A 322 -1.91 -18.68 -4.07
N VAL A 323 -3.07 -18.11 -4.40
CA VAL A 323 -4.34 -18.81 -4.49
C VAL A 323 -4.83 -18.70 -5.94
N PRO A 324 -4.98 -19.82 -6.67
CA PRO A 324 -5.56 -19.79 -8.02
C PRO A 324 -6.94 -19.16 -8.03
N LEU A 325 -7.30 -18.46 -9.13
CA LEU A 325 -8.62 -17.80 -9.26
C LEU A 325 -9.78 -18.80 -9.03
N ALA A 326 -9.62 -20.05 -9.44
CA ALA A 326 -10.64 -21.09 -9.20
C ALA A 326 -10.95 -21.34 -7.72
N ARG A 327 -10.01 -21.02 -6.83
CA ARG A 327 -10.14 -21.15 -5.36
C ARG A 327 -10.15 -19.79 -4.66
N TRP A 328 -10.55 -18.75 -5.32
CA TRP A 328 -10.44 -17.35 -4.88
C TRP A 328 -10.90 -17.07 -3.44
N ARG A 329 -11.92 -17.82 -2.95
CA ARG A 329 -12.44 -17.64 -1.58
C ARG A 329 -11.36 -17.78 -0.51
N GLU A 330 -10.48 -18.75 -0.69
CA GLU A 330 -9.38 -19.02 0.24
C GLU A 330 -8.43 -17.82 0.39
N ALA A 331 -8.32 -16.96 -0.64
CA ALA A 331 -7.44 -15.79 -0.58
C ALA A 331 -7.94 -14.72 0.42
N PHE A 332 -9.24 -14.69 0.68
CA PHE A 332 -9.86 -13.70 1.59
C PHE A 332 -10.04 -14.25 3.01
N GLU A 333 -9.81 -15.54 3.23
CA GLU A 333 -9.81 -16.18 4.55
C GLU A 333 -8.42 -16.00 5.20
N PRO A 334 -8.30 -15.23 6.32
CA PRO A 334 -7.01 -15.01 6.97
C PRO A 334 -6.42 -16.30 7.54
N GLN A 335 -5.10 -16.46 7.41
CA GLN A 335 -4.32 -17.50 8.09
C GLN A 335 -3.25 -16.83 8.97
N GLU A 336 -2.79 -17.55 10.00
CA GLU A 336 -1.90 -17.02 11.05
C GLU A 336 -0.59 -16.45 10.49
N ASP A 337 0.00 -17.13 9.51
CA ASP A 337 1.29 -16.74 8.92
C ASP A 337 1.16 -15.85 7.68
N ASP A 338 -0.05 -15.36 7.37
CA ASP A 338 -0.24 -14.50 6.21
C ASP A 338 0.48 -13.15 6.37
N ILE A 339 1.35 -12.85 5.39
CA ILE A 339 1.88 -11.50 5.19
C ILE A 339 1.18 -10.88 3.98
N LYS A 340 1.46 -11.39 2.77
CA LYS A 340 0.74 -11.01 1.55
C LYS A 340 0.14 -12.25 0.89
N VAL A 341 -1.16 -12.20 0.69
CA VAL A 341 -1.92 -13.17 -0.09
C VAL A 341 -2.17 -12.62 -1.47
N VAL A 342 -2.08 -13.45 -2.49
CA VAL A 342 -2.25 -13.07 -3.89
C VAL A 342 -3.22 -14.03 -4.57
N VAL A 343 -4.22 -13.49 -5.28
CA VAL A 343 -5.03 -14.25 -6.22
C VAL A 343 -4.26 -14.34 -7.53
N ASP A 344 -4.02 -15.57 -8.00
CA ASP A 344 -3.27 -15.86 -9.21
C ASP A 344 -4.26 -16.10 -10.38
N PHE A 345 -4.19 -15.25 -11.40
CA PHE A 345 -5.02 -15.32 -12.60
C PHE A 345 -4.36 -16.15 -13.72
N ALA A 346 -3.09 -16.50 -13.55
CA ALA A 346 -2.32 -17.26 -14.53
C ALA A 346 -2.26 -18.77 -14.23
N ALA A 347 -2.77 -19.20 -13.05
CA ALA A 347 -2.74 -20.59 -12.59
C ALA A 347 -4.03 -21.35 -12.91
#